data_6bd2e3c43a0cf4e4f91439c2148b7cbf
#
_entry.id   6bd2e3c43a0cf4e4f91439c2148b7cbf
#
_cell.length_a   1.000
_cell.length_b   1.000
_cell.length_c   1.000
_cell.angle_alpha   90.00
_cell.angle_beta   90.00
_cell.angle_gamma   90.00
#
_symmetry.space_group_name_H-M   'P 1'
#
loop_
_entity.id
_entity.type
_entity.pdbx_description
1 polymer ?
#
loop_
_entity_poly.entity_id
_entity_poly.type
_entity_poly.pdbx_seq_one_letter_code
_entity_poly.pdbx_strand_id
1 'polypeptide(L)'
;MRPESHMHPRGRPPWDEERRAALEKVISSLVGLSSRDLIIVEGLKDSNSLRRLGVKAEIITTNSARRVMRLERDDRLLARDVKIVLLPDFDREGREKIRRWKSELSGGRAIDMTTWRVLRSLLKSEGIGIEGLARIAGKLGLLRKEMWLDPDEMIRRARFR
;
A
#
# COMPACT_ATOMS: atom_id res chain seq x y z
N MET A 1 4.14 -26.94 -36.56
CA MET A 1 4.83 -25.96 -35.72
C MET A 1 4.08 -25.91 -34.39
N ARG A 2 4.64 -26.49 -33.34
CA ARG A 2 4.01 -26.42 -32.01
C ARG A 2 4.42 -25.10 -31.34
N PRO A 3 3.51 -24.36 -30.72
CA PRO A 3 3.92 -23.18 -29.97
C PRO A 3 4.78 -23.63 -28.78
N GLU A 4 5.94 -23.04 -28.67
CA GLU A 4 6.83 -23.24 -27.53
C GLU A 4 6.12 -22.79 -26.25
N SER A 5 5.79 -23.77 -25.42
CA SER A 5 5.32 -23.53 -24.07
C SER A 5 6.45 -22.89 -23.28
N HIS A 6 6.38 -21.59 -23.03
CA HIS A 6 7.25 -20.92 -22.11
C HIS A 6 7.03 -21.53 -20.72
N MET A 7 7.94 -22.43 -20.37
CA MET A 7 8.00 -23.08 -19.08
C MET A 7 8.33 -22.02 -18.02
N HIS A 8 7.31 -21.55 -17.30
CA HIS A 8 7.53 -20.68 -16.14
C HIS A 8 8.28 -21.47 -15.06
N PRO A 9 9.23 -20.84 -14.36
CA PRO A 9 9.95 -21.49 -13.28
C PRO A 9 8.94 -22.02 -12.24
N ARG A 10 9.12 -23.27 -11.85
CA ARG A 10 8.24 -24.00 -10.94
C ARG A 10 7.95 -23.17 -9.69
N GLY A 11 6.69 -22.86 -9.44
CA GLY A 11 6.20 -22.38 -8.15
C GLY A 11 5.46 -21.04 -8.10
N ARG A 12 5.39 -20.26 -9.20
CA ARG A 12 4.65 -18.98 -9.19
C ARG A 12 3.46 -19.03 -10.14
N PRO A 13 2.22 -18.86 -9.66
CA PRO A 13 1.09 -18.73 -10.55
C PRO A 13 1.25 -17.45 -11.40
N PRO A 14 0.94 -17.48 -12.71
CA PRO A 14 1.00 -16.30 -13.56
C PRO A 14 0.04 -15.23 -13.06
N TRP A 15 0.30 -13.97 -13.41
CA TRP A 15 -0.65 -12.88 -13.25
C TRP A 15 -1.76 -13.04 -14.29
N ASP A 16 -2.76 -13.85 -13.92
CA ASP A 16 -3.99 -13.97 -14.68
C ASP A 16 -4.88 -12.74 -14.51
N GLU A 17 -5.96 -12.68 -15.27
CA GLU A 17 -6.89 -11.54 -15.26
C GLU A 17 -7.55 -11.35 -13.90
N GLU A 18 -7.86 -12.42 -13.19
CA GLU A 18 -8.48 -12.36 -11.87
C GLU A 18 -7.53 -11.73 -10.82
N ARG A 19 -6.30 -12.20 -10.77
CA ARG A 19 -5.28 -11.65 -9.86
C ARG A 19 -4.98 -10.20 -10.18
N ARG A 20 -4.87 -9.88 -11.47
CA ARG A 20 -4.65 -8.51 -11.94
C ARG A 20 -5.79 -7.58 -11.53
N ALA A 21 -7.04 -7.99 -11.75
CA ALA A 21 -8.23 -7.24 -11.36
C ALA A 21 -8.32 -7.05 -9.84
N ALA A 22 -7.98 -8.07 -9.05
CA ALA A 22 -7.92 -7.97 -7.59
C ALA A 22 -6.88 -6.94 -7.13
N LEU A 23 -5.70 -6.94 -7.73
CA LEU A 23 -4.66 -5.94 -7.43
C LEU A 23 -5.09 -4.52 -7.82
N GLU A 24 -5.68 -4.36 -9.00
CA GLU A 24 -6.21 -3.07 -9.46
C GLU A 24 -7.27 -2.51 -8.49
N LYS A 25 -8.17 -3.34 -8.03
CA LYS A 25 -9.20 -2.96 -7.05
C LYS A 25 -8.59 -2.47 -5.74
N VAL A 26 -7.59 -3.16 -5.22
CA VAL A 26 -6.90 -2.75 -3.99
C VAL A 26 -6.15 -1.45 -4.18
N ILE A 27 -5.42 -1.29 -5.28
CA ILE A 27 -4.72 -0.04 -5.61
C ILE A 27 -5.72 1.12 -5.71
N SER A 28 -6.84 0.92 -6.39
CA SER A 28 -7.90 1.93 -6.51
C SER A 28 -8.48 2.32 -5.15
N SER A 29 -8.65 1.37 -4.24
CA SER A 29 -9.08 1.65 -2.86
C SER A 29 -8.07 2.50 -2.10
N LEU A 30 -6.77 2.21 -2.23
CA LEU A 30 -5.70 2.99 -1.59
C LEU A 30 -5.61 4.41 -2.15
N VAL A 31 -5.69 4.55 -3.47
CA VAL A 31 -5.68 5.86 -4.15
C VAL A 31 -6.92 6.67 -3.83
N GLY A 32 -8.06 6.01 -3.60
CA GLY A 32 -9.34 6.63 -3.23
C GLY A 32 -9.44 7.10 -1.78
N LEU A 33 -8.45 6.80 -0.94
CA LEU A 33 -8.40 7.32 0.44
C LEU A 33 -8.29 8.85 0.43
N SER A 34 -8.96 9.49 1.38
CA SER A 34 -8.86 10.95 1.55
C SER A 34 -7.52 11.36 2.17
N SER A 35 -7.16 12.62 2.04
CA SER A 35 -5.98 13.18 2.69
C SER A 35 -6.05 13.15 4.23
N ARG A 36 -7.24 12.94 4.79
CA ARG A 36 -7.47 12.80 6.24
C ARG A 36 -7.28 11.37 6.73
N ASP A 37 -7.36 10.38 5.84
CA ASP A 37 -7.13 8.98 6.17
C ASP A 37 -5.65 8.72 6.46
N LEU A 38 -5.38 7.68 7.20
CA LEU A 38 -4.05 7.33 7.66
C LEU A 38 -3.65 5.93 7.16
N ILE A 39 -2.44 5.82 6.63
CA ILE A 39 -1.80 4.53 6.35
C ILE A 39 -0.57 4.37 7.23
N ILE A 40 -0.45 3.24 7.89
CA ILE A 40 0.74 2.90 8.69
C ILE A 40 1.53 1.82 7.96
N VAL A 41 2.79 2.12 7.66
CA VAL A 41 3.76 1.24 7.00
C VAL A 41 5.01 1.05 7.86
N GLU A 42 5.88 0.10 7.52
CA GLU A 42 7.09 -0.14 8.29
C GLU A 42 8.22 0.83 7.98
N GLY A 43 8.42 1.18 6.73
CA GLY A 43 9.57 1.97 6.31
C GLY A 43 9.30 3.00 5.22
N LEU A 44 10.34 3.79 4.95
CA LEU A 44 10.27 4.86 3.95
C LEU A 44 10.10 4.33 2.52
N LYS A 45 10.66 3.15 2.21
CA LYS A 45 10.50 2.52 0.89
C LYS A 45 9.05 2.17 0.60
N ASP A 46 8.31 1.71 1.62
CA ASP A 46 6.87 1.43 1.53
C ASP A 46 6.09 2.71 1.27
N SER A 47 6.39 3.75 2.04
CA SER A 47 5.79 5.08 1.86
C SER A 47 6.02 5.62 0.45
N ASN A 48 7.24 5.55 -0.06
CA ASN A 48 7.58 6.00 -1.40
C ASN A 48 6.82 5.22 -2.48
N SER A 49 6.69 3.90 -2.32
CA SER A 49 5.92 3.06 -3.24
C SER A 49 4.45 3.49 -3.30
N LEU A 50 3.82 3.72 -2.14
CA LEU A 50 2.43 4.18 -2.08
C LEU A 50 2.26 5.59 -2.68
N ARG A 51 3.20 6.50 -2.45
CA ARG A 51 3.17 7.83 -3.09
C ARG A 51 3.28 7.74 -4.61
N ARG A 52 4.11 6.85 -5.13
CA ARG A 52 4.22 6.59 -6.58
C ARG A 52 2.93 6.03 -7.18
N LEU A 53 2.11 5.34 -6.41
CA LEU A 53 0.76 4.91 -6.82
C LEU A 53 -0.27 6.05 -6.85
N GLY A 54 0.07 7.23 -6.33
CA GLY A 54 -0.85 8.36 -6.23
C GLY A 54 -1.67 8.40 -4.95
N VAL A 55 -1.28 7.67 -3.92
CA VAL A 55 -1.95 7.71 -2.61
C VAL A 55 -1.82 9.08 -1.99
N LYS A 56 -2.94 9.70 -1.60
CA LYS A 56 -3.02 11.04 -1.00
C LYS A 56 -3.15 11.00 0.53
N ALA A 57 -3.54 9.88 1.10
CA ALA A 57 -3.66 9.70 2.53
C ALA A 57 -2.34 10.03 3.26
N GLU A 58 -2.42 10.40 4.52
CA GLU A 58 -1.23 10.55 5.35
C GLU A 58 -0.57 9.18 5.54
N ILE A 59 0.75 9.10 5.36
CA ILE A 59 1.51 7.86 5.53
C ILE A 59 2.50 8.02 6.67
N ILE A 60 2.41 7.15 7.67
CA ILE A 60 3.28 7.13 8.83
C ILE A 60 4.13 5.86 8.82
N THR A 61 5.42 6.00 9.06
CA THR A 61 6.34 4.87 9.18
C THR A 61 6.54 4.48 10.64
N THR A 62 6.57 3.17 10.92
CA THR A 62 6.71 2.63 12.29
C THR A 62 8.12 2.70 12.85
N ASN A 63 9.13 3.03 12.05
CA ASN A 63 10.45 3.41 12.59
C ASN A 63 10.35 4.60 13.55
N SER A 64 9.21 5.28 13.56
CA SER A 64 8.79 6.16 14.63
C SER A 64 7.66 5.53 15.46
N ALA A 65 7.87 4.32 16.00
CA ALA A 65 6.92 3.63 16.89
C ALA A 65 6.43 4.52 18.04
N ARG A 66 7.29 5.44 18.50
CA ARG A 66 6.91 6.52 19.40
C ARG A 66 5.91 7.52 18.79
N ARG A 67 5.84 7.63 17.45
CA ARG A 67 4.81 8.46 16.78
C ARG A 67 3.46 7.76 16.79
N VAL A 68 3.40 6.45 16.58
CA VAL A 68 2.12 5.70 16.64
C VAL A 68 1.50 5.84 18.02
N MET A 69 2.29 5.77 19.10
CA MET A 69 1.82 6.01 20.46
C MET A 69 1.37 7.44 20.73
N ARG A 70 1.93 8.43 20.01
CA ARG A 70 1.45 9.83 20.08
C ARG A 70 0.17 10.04 19.30
N LEU A 71 -0.12 9.20 18.30
CA LEU A 71 -1.36 9.24 17.53
C LEU A 71 -2.60 8.94 18.38
N GLU A 72 -2.46 8.21 19.49
CA GLU A 72 -3.54 8.02 20.47
C GLU A 72 -4.01 9.34 21.11
N ARG A 73 -3.14 10.34 21.09
CA ARG A 73 -3.39 11.68 21.65
C ARG A 73 -3.67 12.75 20.60
N ASP A 74 -3.63 12.37 19.31
CA ASP A 74 -3.92 13.31 18.23
C ASP A 74 -5.45 13.41 18.04
N ASP A 75 -6.00 14.59 18.27
CA ASP A 75 -7.44 14.87 18.10
C ASP A 75 -7.97 14.54 16.71
N ARG A 76 -7.10 14.54 15.69
CA ARG A 76 -7.45 14.13 14.32
C ARG A 76 -7.77 12.64 14.23
N LEU A 77 -7.15 11.81 15.08
CA LEU A 77 -7.42 10.37 15.15
C LEU A 77 -8.60 10.05 16.05
N LEU A 78 -9.03 10.99 16.88
CA LEU A 78 -10.27 10.88 17.65
C LEU A 78 -11.50 11.12 16.75
N ALA A 79 -11.33 11.68 15.57
CA ALA A 79 -12.40 11.81 14.59
C ALA A 79 -12.85 10.41 14.11
N ARG A 80 -14.10 10.08 14.35
CA ARG A 80 -14.69 8.76 14.01
C ARG A 80 -14.77 8.48 12.51
N ASP A 81 -14.58 9.49 11.68
CA ASP A 81 -14.64 9.44 10.21
C ASP A 81 -13.29 9.20 9.54
N VAL A 82 -12.20 9.07 10.31
CA VAL A 82 -10.86 8.76 9.79
C VAL A 82 -10.68 7.26 9.65
N LYS A 83 -10.32 6.81 8.46
CA LYS A 83 -9.97 5.42 8.17
C LYS A 83 -8.49 5.20 8.42
N ILE A 84 -8.13 4.13 9.12
CA ILE A 84 -6.75 3.72 9.37
C ILE A 84 -6.50 2.42 8.64
N VAL A 85 -5.51 2.42 7.73
CA VAL A 85 -5.08 1.23 6.98
C VAL A 85 -3.73 0.78 7.50
N LEU A 86 -3.61 -0.49 7.90
CA LEU A 86 -2.38 -1.07 8.42
C LEU A 86 -1.71 -1.90 7.34
N LEU A 87 -0.48 -1.55 6.96
CA LEU A 87 0.30 -2.20 5.92
C LEU A 87 1.73 -2.55 6.39
N PRO A 88 1.89 -3.39 7.43
CA PRO A 88 3.21 -3.93 7.78
C PRO A 88 3.69 -4.93 6.73
N ASP A 89 4.94 -5.38 6.85
CA ASP A 89 5.51 -6.43 6.00
C ASP A 89 4.69 -7.72 6.01
N PHE A 90 4.77 -8.51 4.94
CA PHE A 90 3.96 -9.72 4.75
C PHE A 90 4.51 -10.96 5.47
N ASP A 91 5.32 -10.78 6.48
CA ASP A 91 5.93 -11.84 7.28
C ASP A 91 5.17 -12.12 8.59
N ARG A 92 5.75 -13.00 9.42
CA ARG A 92 5.18 -13.34 10.74
C ARG A 92 5.17 -12.14 11.68
N GLU A 93 6.25 -11.37 11.68
CA GLU A 93 6.38 -10.17 12.52
C GLU A 93 5.33 -9.12 12.14
N GLY A 94 5.08 -8.94 10.84
CA GLY A 94 4.03 -8.05 10.34
C GLY A 94 2.64 -8.45 10.83
N ARG A 95 2.34 -9.75 10.92
CA ARG A 95 1.08 -10.23 11.52
C ARG A 95 0.95 -9.89 13.00
N GLU A 96 2.05 -10.00 13.74
CA GLU A 96 2.08 -9.65 15.16
C GLU A 96 1.92 -8.14 15.35
N LYS A 97 2.54 -7.34 14.49
CA LYS A 97 2.36 -5.88 14.46
C LYS A 97 0.91 -5.47 14.20
N ILE A 98 0.23 -6.11 13.26
CA ILE A 98 -1.20 -5.85 13.00
C ILE A 98 -2.04 -6.06 14.25
N ARG A 99 -1.85 -7.17 14.95
CA ARG A 99 -2.61 -7.48 16.17
C ARG A 99 -2.39 -6.42 17.25
N ARG A 100 -1.11 -6.06 17.46
CA ARG A 100 -0.72 -5.04 18.43
C ARG A 100 -1.30 -3.68 18.09
N TRP A 101 -1.09 -3.21 16.87
CA TRP A 101 -1.61 -1.89 16.43
C TRP A 101 -3.13 -1.83 16.45
N LYS A 102 -3.79 -2.91 16.05
CA LYS A 102 -5.25 -2.98 16.15
C LYS A 102 -5.72 -2.81 17.59
N SER A 103 -5.06 -3.46 18.54
CA SER A 103 -5.40 -3.33 19.97
C SER A 103 -5.14 -1.93 20.50
N GLU A 104 -4.00 -1.35 20.17
CA GLU A 104 -3.59 -0.01 20.62
C GLU A 104 -4.44 1.11 19.99
N LEU A 105 -4.87 0.94 18.73
CA LEU A 105 -5.58 1.98 17.99
C LEU A 105 -7.12 1.80 18.01
N SER A 106 -7.63 0.73 18.61
CA SER A 106 -9.03 0.32 18.43
C SER A 106 -10.07 1.26 19.05
N GLY A 107 -9.73 2.20 19.90
CA GLY A 107 -10.61 3.15 20.57
C GLY A 107 -11.90 3.64 19.84
N GLY A 108 -12.62 2.71 19.17
CA GLY A 108 -13.85 2.96 18.40
C GLY A 108 -13.63 3.37 16.93
N ARG A 109 -12.42 3.22 16.41
CA ARG A 109 -12.02 3.63 15.05
C ARG A 109 -12.16 2.50 14.04
N ALA A 110 -12.46 2.85 12.79
CA ALA A 110 -12.44 1.90 11.67
C ALA A 110 -10.98 1.58 11.26
N ILE A 111 -10.52 0.38 11.59
CA ILE A 111 -9.19 -0.11 11.18
C ILE A 111 -9.36 -1.11 10.05
N ASP A 112 -8.75 -0.81 8.90
CA ASP A 112 -8.73 -1.70 7.75
C ASP A 112 -7.49 -2.60 7.79
N MET A 113 -7.75 -3.90 7.87
CA MET A 113 -6.74 -4.95 7.71
C MET A 113 -7.01 -5.80 6.46
N THR A 114 -8.13 -5.58 5.79
CA THR A 114 -8.52 -6.34 4.60
C THR A 114 -7.56 -6.06 3.45
N THR A 115 -7.18 -4.80 3.27
CA THR A 115 -6.19 -4.38 2.27
C THR A 115 -4.88 -5.14 2.43
N TRP A 116 -4.35 -5.25 3.65
CA TRP A 116 -3.12 -6.02 3.91
C TRP A 116 -3.27 -7.50 3.56
N ARG A 117 -4.41 -8.11 3.95
CA ARG A 117 -4.66 -9.53 3.67
C ARG A 117 -4.71 -9.81 2.18
N VAL A 118 -5.38 -8.98 1.42
CA VAL A 118 -5.49 -9.13 -0.04
C VAL A 118 -4.12 -8.91 -0.70
N LEU A 119 -3.41 -7.85 -0.37
CA LEU A 119 -2.06 -7.60 -0.89
C LEU A 119 -1.11 -8.75 -0.55
N ARG A 120 -1.14 -9.23 0.69
CA ARG A 120 -0.32 -10.36 1.10
C ARG A 120 -0.62 -11.62 0.27
N SER A 121 -1.89 -11.93 0.03
CA SER A 121 -2.29 -13.09 -0.77
C SER A 121 -1.82 -13.00 -2.22
N LEU A 122 -1.77 -11.79 -2.78
CA LEU A 122 -1.36 -11.55 -4.16
C LEU A 122 0.15 -11.48 -4.35
N LEU A 123 0.88 -10.93 -3.39
CA LEU A 123 2.28 -10.51 -3.56
C LEU A 123 3.30 -11.37 -2.82
N LYS A 124 2.92 -12.02 -1.71
CA LYS A 124 3.89 -12.77 -0.89
C LYS A 124 4.55 -13.91 -1.66
N SER A 125 3.81 -14.65 -2.46
CA SER A 125 4.34 -15.74 -3.28
C SER A 125 5.32 -15.28 -4.35
N GLU A 126 5.21 -14.02 -4.77
CA GLU A 126 6.12 -13.36 -5.71
C GLU A 126 7.38 -12.80 -5.04
N GLY A 127 7.47 -12.87 -3.71
CA GLY A 127 8.54 -12.24 -2.95
C GLY A 127 8.48 -10.70 -2.99
N ILE A 128 7.29 -10.13 -3.21
CA ILE A 128 7.06 -8.69 -3.32
C ILE A 128 6.42 -8.18 -2.04
N GLY A 129 7.02 -7.16 -1.42
CA GLY A 129 6.46 -6.41 -0.30
C GLY A 129 5.76 -5.12 -0.76
N ILE A 130 5.35 -4.30 0.20
CA ILE A 130 4.72 -2.99 -0.07
C ILE A 130 5.66 -2.09 -0.88
N GLU A 131 6.96 -2.12 -0.60
CA GLU A 131 7.99 -1.37 -1.33
C GLU A 131 8.04 -1.68 -2.83
N GLY A 132 7.61 -2.89 -3.23
CA GLY A 132 7.56 -3.33 -4.62
C GLY A 132 6.23 -3.08 -5.33
N LEU A 133 5.20 -2.60 -4.62
CA LEU A 133 3.84 -2.49 -5.13
C LEU A 133 3.73 -1.57 -6.35
N ALA A 134 4.36 -0.39 -6.31
CA ALA A 134 4.35 0.53 -7.46
C ALA A 134 5.04 -0.08 -8.68
N ARG A 135 6.12 -0.83 -8.49
CA ARG A 135 6.85 -1.49 -9.57
C ARG A 135 6.00 -2.56 -10.24
N ILE A 136 5.35 -3.43 -9.48
CA ILE A 136 4.50 -4.48 -10.06
C ILE A 136 3.26 -3.87 -10.73
N ALA A 137 2.65 -2.84 -10.14
CA ALA A 137 1.55 -2.12 -10.74
C ALA A 137 1.94 -1.52 -12.10
N GLY A 138 3.14 -0.93 -12.21
CA GLY A 138 3.68 -0.43 -13.46
C GLY A 138 3.85 -1.51 -14.52
N LYS A 139 4.43 -2.67 -14.14
CA LYS A 139 4.60 -3.82 -15.05
C LYS A 139 3.28 -4.38 -15.58
N LEU A 140 2.23 -4.33 -14.76
CA LEU A 140 0.90 -4.81 -15.13
C LEU A 140 0.04 -3.74 -15.82
N GLY A 141 0.57 -2.54 -16.05
CA GLY A 141 -0.16 -1.46 -16.69
C GLY A 141 -1.30 -0.88 -15.83
N LEU A 142 -1.21 -1.00 -14.51
CA LEU A 142 -2.23 -0.53 -13.56
C LEU A 142 -2.00 0.90 -13.08
N LEU A 143 -0.87 1.50 -13.40
CA LEU A 143 -0.61 2.90 -13.11
C LEU A 143 -1.30 3.78 -14.13
N ARG A 144 -2.08 4.77 -13.68
CA ARG A 144 -2.69 5.77 -14.56
C ARG A 144 -1.59 6.61 -15.20
N LYS A 145 -1.73 6.93 -16.50
CA LYS A 145 -0.75 7.74 -17.25
C LYS A 145 -0.48 9.10 -16.59
N GLU A 146 -1.45 9.65 -15.87
CA GLU A 146 -1.33 10.91 -15.12
C GLU A 146 -0.41 10.82 -13.90
N MET A 147 -0.04 9.62 -13.47
CA MET A 147 0.83 9.37 -12.31
C MET A 147 2.29 9.16 -12.69
N TRP A 148 2.62 9.09 -13.99
CA TRP A 148 3.98 9.04 -14.51
C TRP A 148 4.56 10.44 -14.77
N LEU A 149 4.15 11.44 -14.00
CA LEU A 149 4.87 12.70 -14.06
C LEU A 149 6.25 12.47 -13.44
N ASP A 150 7.26 12.52 -14.31
CA ASP A 150 8.65 12.61 -13.93
C ASP A 150 8.77 13.61 -12.76
N PRO A 151 9.47 13.29 -11.67
CA PRO A 151 9.72 14.25 -10.58
C PRO A 151 10.17 15.62 -11.08
N ASP A 152 10.97 15.67 -12.15
CA ASP A 152 11.39 16.90 -12.80
C ASP A 152 10.25 17.66 -13.49
N GLU A 153 9.24 16.94 -13.99
CA GLU A 153 8.05 17.53 -14.59
C GLU A 153 7.09 18.08 -13.52
N MET A 154 7.00 17.42 -12.36
CA MET A 154 6.27 17.95 -11.21
C MET A 154 6.89 19.26 -10.70
N ILE A 155 8.21 19.35 -10.64
CA ILE A 155 8.94 20.55 -10.23
C ILE A 155 8.71 21.68 -11.25
N ARG A 156 8.74 21.37 -12.56
CA ARG A 156 8.45 22.36 -13.62
C ARG A 156 7.03 22.91 -13.52
N ARG A 157 6.02 22.06 -13.30
CA ARG A 157 4.62 22.50 -13.14
C ARG A 157 4.39 23.33 -11.89
N ALA A 158 5.09 23.05 -10.78
CA ALA A 158 5.00 23.81 -9.55
C ALA A 158 5.59 25.22 -9.66
N ARG A 159 6.54 25.47 -10.58
CA ARG A 159 7.17 26.79 -10.82
C ARG A 159 6.35 27.74 -11.68
N PHE A 160 5.26 27.26 -12.31
CA PHE A 160 4.41 28.05 -13.21
C PHE A 160 3.01 28.35 -12.65
N ARG A 161 2.83 28.20 -11.33
CA ARG A 161 1.62 28.67 -10.63
C ARG A 161 1.91 29.84 -9.75
#